data_be4b4d5df4d3642c56fef762890441bc
#
_entry.id   be4b4d5df4d3642c56fef762890441bc
#
_cell.length_a   1.000
_cell.length_b   1.000
_cell.length_c   1.000
_cell.angle_alpha   90.00
_cell.angle_beta   90.00
_cell.angle_gamma   90.00
#
_symmetry.space_group_name_H-M   'P 1'
#
loop_
_entity.id
_entity.type
_entity.pdbx_description
1 polymer ?
#
loop_
_entity_poly.entity_id
_entity_poly.type
_entity_poly.pdbx_seq_one_letter_code
_entity_poly.pdbx_strand_id
1 'polypeptide(L)'
;MEETIDVLLATYNGEKYLAEQIESILNQTYKNIRILISDDCSKDNTREIIKEYQKKDSRIHAYFQENNLGYIKNFEFLIKQVESNMFMLSDQDDVWLPEKIEKSAELMKRENADLV
;
A
#
# COMPACT_ATOMS: atom_id res chain seq x y z
N MET A 1 -19.77 -4.71 10.57
CA MET A 1 -18.36 -5.10 10.56
C MET A 1 -17.68 -4.57 9.30
N GLU A 2 -16.56 -3.92 9.46
CA GLU A 2 -15.80 -3.39 8.31
C GLU A 2 -15.08 -4.50 7.58
N GLU A 3 -15.11 -4.44 6.26
CA GLU A 3 -14.32 -5.35 5.45
C GLU A 3 -12.85 -4.90 5.45
N THR A 4 -11.94 -5.87 5.35
CA THR A 4 -10.52 -5.57 5.19
C THR A 4 -10.28 -5.02 3.79
N ILE A 5 -9.46 -3.98 3.69
CA ILE A 5 -9.07 -3.39 2.41
C ILE A 5 -7.57 -3.55 2.26
N ASP A 6 -7.15 -4.06 1.11
CA ASP A 6 -5.72 -4.18 0.80
C ASP A 6 -5.27 -2.90 0.10
N VAL A 7 -4.24 -2.25 0.67
CA VAL A 7 -3.63 -1.07 0.06
C VAL A 7 -2.32 -1.52 -0.58
N LEU A 8 -2.20 -1.31 -1.88
CA LEU A 8 -1.05 -1.76 -2.66
C LEU A 8 -0.09 -0.60 -2.90
N LEU A 9 1.15 -0.76 -2.45
CA LEU A 9 2.18 0.28 -2.57
C LEU A 9 3.39 -0.30 -3.29
N ALA A 10 3.66 0.20 -4.49
CA ALA A 10 4.85 -0.15 -5.25
C ALA A 10 5.93 0.90 -4.98
N THR A 11 7.14 0.47 -4.65
CA THR A 11 8.23 1.39 -4.33
C THR A 11 9.43 1.16 -5.23
N TYR A 12 10.15 2.25 -5.54
CA TYR A 12 11.42 2.19 -6.23
C TYR A 12 12.20 3.46 -5.93
N ASN A 13 13.32 3.33 -5.19
CA ASN A 13 14.19 4.45 -4.82
C ASN A 13 13.41 5.64 -4.24
N GLY A 14 12.54 5.35 -3.25
CA GLY A 14 11.65 6.35 -2.69
C GLY A 14 11.99 6.79 -1.27
N GLU A 15 13.25 6.68 -0.85
CA GLU A 15 13.61 6.95 0.55
C GLU A 15 13.21 8.33 1.06
N LYS A 16 13.13 9.34 0.19
CA LYS A 16 12.78 10.70 0.62
C LYS A 16 11.34 10.83 1.08
N TYR A 17 10.43 10.04 0.52
CA TYR A 17 8.99 10.23 0.69
C TYR A 17 8.30 9.05 1.37
N LEU A 18 8.95 7.90 1.40
CA LEU A 18 8.28 6.66 1.77
C LEU A 18 7.74 6.66 3.19
N ALA A 19 8.53 7.18 4.15
CA ALA A 19 8.09 7.19 5.54
C ALA A 19 6.79 7.99 5.70
N GLU A 20 6.73 9.18 5.09
CA GLU A 20 5.54 10.02 5.16
C GLU A 20 4.35 9.34 4.50
N GLN A 21 4.58 8.70 3.36
CA GLN A 21 3.55 7.98 2.64
C GLN A 21 2.98 6.83 3.49
N ILE A 22 3.85 6.00 4.07
CA ILE A 22 3.41 4.89 4.91
C ILE A 22 2.65 5.42 6.12
N GLU A 23 3.15 6.47 6.77
CA GLU A 23 2.47 7.05 7.92
C GLU A 23 1.07 7.53 7.55
N SER A 24 0.91 8.12 6.36
CA SER A 24 -0.41 8.60 5.94
C SER A 24 -1.41 7.47 5.75
N ILE A 25 -0.94 6.28 5.38
CA ILE A 25 -1.79 5.11 5.23
C ILE A 25 -2.09 4.50 6.61
N LEU A 26 -1.10 4.41 7.49
CA LEU A 26 -1.28 3.87 8.83
C LEU A 26 -2.22 4.73 9.68
N ASN A 27 -2.25 6.03 9.42
CA ASN A 27 -3.07 6.99 10.19
C ASN A 27 -4.45 7.22 9.60
N GLN A 28 -4.89 6.39 8.66
CA GLN A 28 -6.24 6.49 8.12
C GLN A 28 -7.28 6.20 9.18
N THR A 29 -8.44 6.86 9.08
CA THR A 29 -9.56 6.63 10.00
C THR A 29 -10.12 5.21 9.85
N TYR A 30 -10.04 4.64 8.64
CA TYR A 30 -10.41 3.26 8.40
C TYR A 30 -9.24 2.36 8.80
N LYS A 31 -9.40 1.58 9.86
CA LYS A 31 -8.28 0.84 10.47
C LYS A 31 -8.12 -0.59 9.99
N ASN A 32 -9.15 -1.18 9.41
CA ASN A 32 -9.10 -2.58 8.98
C ASN A 32 -8.48 -2.72 7.59
N ILE A 33 -7.17 -2.55 7.52
CA ILE A 33 -6.42 -2.57 6.27
C ILE A 33 -5.22 -3.51 6.37
N ARG A 34 -4.79 -4.01 5.20
CA ARG A 34 -3.49 -4.63 5.04
C ARG A 34 -2.72 -3.78 4.04
N ILE A 35 -1.46 -3.55 4.30
CA ILE A 35 -0.62 -2.76 3.40
C ILE A 35 0.35 -3.73 2.74
N LEU A 36 0.21 -3.90 1.43
CA LEU A 36 1.07 -4.78 0.64
C LEU A 36 2.07 -3.92 -0.11
N ILE A 37 3.35 -4.03 0.25
CA ILE A 37 4.41 -3.22 -0.34
C ILE A 37 5.31 -4.12 -1.16
N SER A 38 5.54 -3.77 -2.43
CA SER A 38 6.52 -4.47 -3.26
C SER A 38 7.59 -3.50 -3.70
N ASP A 39 8.82 -3.76 -3.25
CA ASP A 39 9.96 -2.94 -3.60
C ASP A 39 10.64 -3.49 -4.85
N ASP A 40 10.78 -2.65 -5.86
CA ASP A 40 11.29 -3.02 -7.17
C ASP A 40 12.81 -2.90 -7.24
N CYS A 41 13.50 -3.58 -6.34
CA CYS A 41 14.96 -3.66 -6.32
C CYS A 41 15.63 -2.30 -6.10
N SER A 42 15.16 -1.56 -5.08
CA SER A 42 15.73 -0.24 -4.75
C SER A 42 17.19 -0.30 -4.36
N LYS A 43 17.93 0.73 -4.74
CA LYS A 43 19.37 0.87 -4.45
C LYS A 43 19.65 1.79 -3.28
N ASP A 44 18.66 2.56 -2.83
CA ASP A 44 18.78 3.47 -1.69
C ASP A 44 18.30 2.81 -0.39
N ASN A 45 17.92 3.59 0.62
CA ASN A 45 17.47 3.08 1.90
C ASN A 45 15.99 2.71 1.94
N THR A 46 15.32 2.65 0.81
CA THR A 46 13.90 2.29 0.74
C THR A 46 13.61 0.97 1.47
N ARG A 47 14.42 -0.05 1.24
CA ARG A 47 14.20 -1.37 1.84
C ARG A 47 14.32 -1.34 3.36
N GLU A 48 15.28 -0.59 3.90
CA GLU A 48 15.45 -0.45 5.33
C GLU A 48 14.26 0.23 5.97
N ILE A 49 13.71 1.25 5.31
CA ILE A 49 12.52 1.94 5.81
C ILE A 49 11.34 0.98 5.87
N ILE A 50 11.12 0.20 4.82
CA ILE A 50 10.03 -0.78 4.78
C ILE A 50 10.19 -1.80 5.91
N LYS A 51 11.39 -2.32 6.10
CA LYS A 51 11.64 -3.31 7.14
C LYS A 51 11.36 -2.76 8.54
N GLU A 52 11.71 -1.50 8.77
CA GLU A 52 11.46 -0.86 10.06
C GLU A 52 9.96 -0.75 10.33
N TYR A 53 9.18 -0.31 9.35
CA TYR A 53 7.74 -0.20 9.51
C TYR A 53 7.09 -1.57 9.66
N GLN A 54 7.57 -2.58 8.95
CA GLN A 54 7.05 -3.93 9.05
C GLN A 54 7.21 -4.48 10.48
N LYS A 55 8.29 -4.13 11.15
CA LYS A 55 8.50 -4.54 12.53
C LYS A 55 7.54 -3.86 13.49
N LYS A 56 7.15 -2.63 13.18
CA LYS A 56 6.30 -1.81 14.06
C LYS A 56 4.81 -2.08 13.89
N ASP A 57 4.39 -2.51 12.71
CA ASP A 57 2.97 -2.67 12.41
C ASP A 57 2.73 -3.96 11.64
N SER A 58 1.95 -4.86 12.23
CA SER A 58 1.69 -6.18 11.65
C SER A 58 0.81 -6.14 10.40
N ARG A 59 0.21 -5.00 10.09
CA ARG A 59 -0.62 -4.85 8.89
C ARG A 59 0.22 -4.74 7.63
N ILE A 60 1.54 -4.52 7.75
CA ILE A 60 2.43 -4.34 6.62
C ILE A 60 3.01 -5.68 6.18
N HIS A 61 2.81 -6.01 4.91
CA HIS A 61 3.34 -7.21 4.27
C HIS A 61 4.26 -6.76 3.14
N ALA A 62 5.55 -7.07 3.25
CA ALA A 62 6.54 -6.55 2.31
C ALA A 62 7.10 -7.65 1.42
N TYR A 63 7.32 -7.30 0.16
CA TYR A 63 7.94 -8.16 -0.85
C TYR A 63 9.11 -7.40 -1.45
N PHE A 64 10.27 -8.06 -1.55
CA PHE A 64 11.48 -7.42 -2.06
C PHE A 64 11.90 -8.15 -3.34
N GLN A 65 11.74 -7.48 -4.48
CA GLN A 65 12.05 -8.07 -5.77
C GLN A 65 13.57 -8.16 -5.96
N GLU A 66 14.03 -9.26 -6.51
CA GLU A 66 15.45 -9.46 -6.75
C GLU A 66 15.93 -8.77 -8.02
N ASN A 67 15.02 -8.54 -8.95
CA ASN A 67 15.29 -7.87 -10.22
C ASN A 67 14.29 -6.76 -10.42
N ASN A 68 14.69 -5.73 -11.17
CA ASN A 68 13.81 -4.63 -11.48
C ASN A 68 12.73 -5.09 -12.46
N LEU A 69 11.47 -5.07 -12.03
CA LEU A 69 10.32 -5.50 -12.84
C LEU A 69 9.75 -4.39 -13.68
N GLY A 70 9.91 -3.14 -13.25
CA GLY A 70 9.22 -2.00 -13.82
C GLY A 70 7.89 -1.76 -13.11
N TYR A 71 7.39 -0.54 -13.25
CA TYR A 71 6.22 -0.06 -12.51
C TYR A 71 4.98 -0.94 -12.70
N ILE A 72 4.65 -1.24 -13.97
CA ILE A 72 3.44 -1.99 -14.27
C ILE A 72 3.52 -3.42 -13.72
N LYS A 73 4.62 -4.10 -13.96
CA LYS A 73 4.78 -5.47 -13.49
C LYS A 73 4.83 -5.55 -11.97
N ASN A 74 5.39 -4.53 -11.32
CA ASN A 74 5.44 -4.48 -9.87
C ASN A 74 4.03 -4.39 -9.29
N PHE A 75 3.15 -3.56 -9.86
CA PHE A 75 1.77 -3.51 -9.43
C PHE A 75 1.00 -4.79 -9.79
N GLU A 76 1.27 -5.38 -10.94
CA GLU A 76 0.65 -6.67 -11.30
C GLU A 76 0.99 -7.73 -10.27
N PHE A 77 2.24 -7.75 -9.79
CA PHE A 77 2.65 -8.67 -8.74
C PHE A 77 1.79 -8.45 -7.48
N LEU A 78 1.63 -7.19 -7.07
CA LEU A 78 0.85 -6.86 -5.88
C LEU A 78 -0.61 -7.26 -6.03
N ILE A 79 -1.20 -7.02 -7.20
CA ILE A 79 -2.59 -7.39 -7.45
C ILE A 79 -2.80 -8.89 -7.24
N LYS A 80 -1.84 -9.70 -7.62
CA LYS A 80 -1.91 -11.15 -7.43
C LYS A 80 -1.87 -11.55 -5.96
N GLN A 81 -1.39 -10.68 -5.08
CA GLN A 81 -1.31 -10.95 -3.65
C GLN A 81 -2.56 -10.50 -2.88
N VAL A 82 -3.50 -9.85 -3.54
CA VAL A 82 -4.72 -9.35 -2.91
C VAL A 82 -5.58 -10.53 -2.44
N GLU A 83 -6.02 -10.46 -1.18
CA GLU A 83 -6.91 -11.47 -0.59
C GLU A 83 -8.26 -10.87 -0.19
N SER A 84 -8.33 -9.56 -0.09
CA SER A 84 -9.55 -8.87 0.29
C SER A 84 -10.45 -8.64 -0.91
N ASN A 85 -11.74 -8.38 -0.66
CA ASN A 85 -12.68 -8.09 -1.74
C ASN A 85 -12.47 -6.71 -2.35
N MET A 86 -11.77 -5.82 -1.64
CA MET A 86 -11.52 -4.47 -2.11
C MET A 86 -10.03 -4.16 -1.97
N PHE A 87 -9.49 -3.41 -2.93
CA PHE A 87 -8.13 -2.94 -2.82
C PHE A 87 -7.98 -1.54 -3.39
N MET A 88 -6.94 -0.82 -2.95
CA MET A 88 -6.64 0.53 -3.42
C MET A 88 -5.16 0.60 -3.79
N LEU A 89 -4.87 1.40 -4.82
CA LEU A 89 -3.49 1.61 -5.27
C LEU A 89 -2.95 2.92 -4.68
N SER A 90 -1.74 2.87 -4.16
CA SER A 90 -1.04 4.06 -3.68
C SER A 90 0.22 4.25 -4.53
N ASP A 91 0.27 5.33 -5.27
CA ASP A 91 1.46 5.67 -6.06
C ASP A 91 2.55 6.21 -5.14
N GLN A 92 3.81 6.03 -5.55
CA GLN A 92 4.93 6.58 -4.83
C GLN A 92 4.75 8.09 -4.64
N ASP A 93 5.12 8.59 -3.46
CA ASP A 93 5.01 10.00 -3.07
C ASP A 93 3.58 10.47 -2.78
N ASP A 94 2.62 9.57 -2.75
CA ASP A 94 1.22 9.91 -2.56
C ASP A 94 0.87 9.91 -1.07
N VAL A 95 0.74 11.10 -0.49
CA VAL A 95 0.36 11.26 0.92
C VAL A 95 -1.16 11.41 1.00
N TRP A 96 -1.79 10.51 1.75
CA TRP A 96 -3.24 10.43 1.81
C TRP A 96 -3.83 11.24 2.95
N LEU A 97 -4.98 11.88 2.70
CA LEU A 97 -5.76 12.52 3.75
C LEU A 97 -6.36 11.44 4.67
N PRO A 98 -6.58 11.78 5.97
CA PRO A 98 -7.00 10.77 6.94
C PRO A 98 -8.25 9.98 6.60
N GLU A 99 -9.20 10.56 5.89
CA GLU A 99 -10.47 9.90 5.57
C GLU A 99 -10.51 9.29 4.16
N LYS A 100 -9.37 9.20 3.47
CA LYS A 100 -9.38 8.73 2.08
C LYS A 100 -9.94 7.32 1.95
N ILE A 101 -9.47 6.39 2.77
CA ILE A 101 -9.92 5.00 2.69
C ILE A 101 -11.39 4.89 3.11
N GLU A 102 -11.76 5.55 4.19
CA GLU A 102 -13.14 5.52 4.68
C GLU A 102 -14.13 6.02 3.64
N LYS A 103 -13.82 7.18 3.02
CA LYS A 103 -14.69 7.74 1.99
C LYS A 103 -14.73 6.89 0.74
N SER A 104 -13.59 6.31 0.35
CA SER A 104 -13.55 5.41 -0.81
C SER A 104 -14.35 4.15 -0.55
N ALA A 105 -14.26 3.59 0.66
CA ALA A 105 -15.02 2.40 1.03
C ALA A 105 -16.52 2.67 1.01
N GLU A 106 -16.96 3.84 1.51
CA GLU A 106 -18.36 4.21 1.47
C GLU A 106 -18.86 4.35 0.04
N LEU A 107 -18.05 4.97 -0.82
CA LEU A 107 -18.42 5.13 -2.22
C LEU A 107 -18.54 3.78 -2.92
N MET A 108 -17.59 2.88 -2.69
CA MET A 108 -17.63 1.54 -3.29
C MET A 108 -18.87 0.77 -2.87
N LYS A 109 -19.25 0.84 -1.62
CA LYS A 109 -20.44 0.17 -1.13
C LYS A 109 -21.71 0.73 -1.77
N ARG A 110 -21.77 2.06 -1.89
CA ARG A 110 -22.95 2.74 -2.45
C ARG A 110 -23.08 2.47 -3.94
N GLU A 111 -21.95 2.46 -4.65
CA GLU A 111 -21.94 2.27 -6.12
C GLU A 111 -21.77 0.80 -6.51
N ASN A 112 -21.60 -0.09 -5.52
CA ASN A 112 -21.34 -1.51 -5.76
C ASN A 112 -20.11 -1.74 -6.63
N ALA A 113 -19.07 -0.95 -6.40
CA ALA A 113 -17.80 -1.03 -7.12
C ALA A 113 -16.77 -1.82 -6.31
N ASP A 114 -15.86 -2.49 -7.00
CA ASP A 114 -14.82 -3.32 -6.37
C ASP A 114 -13.44 -2.69 -6.39
N LEU A 115 -13.22 -1.68 -7.21
CA LEU A 115 -11.91 -1.07 -7.43
C LEU A 115 -11.99 0.45 -7.36
N VAL A 116 -11.01 1.03 -6.67
CA VAL A 116 -10.88 2.48 -6.59
C VAL A 116 -9.55 2.93 -7.19
#